data_c0b7ff0db12e9c897c451e03cdfb0d1d
#
_entry.id   c0b7ff0db12e9c897c451e03cdfb0d1d
#
_cell.length_a   1.000
_cell.length_b   1.000
_cell.length_c   1.000
_cell.angle_alpha   90.00
_cell.angle_beta   90.00
_cell.angle_gamma   90.00
#
_symmetry.space_group_name_H-M   'P 1'
#
loop_
_entity.id
_entity.type
_entity.pdbx_description
1 polymer ?
#
loop_
_entity_poly.entity_id
_entity_poly.type
_entity_poly.pdbx_seq_one_letter_code
_entity_poly.pdbx_strand_id
1 'polypeptide(L)'
;VNHAYLFSGPRGCGKTTSARILARCLNCAQGPTPTPCGQCDSCVELGRGGPGSLDVIEIDAASHGGVDDARDLRERATFAPVRDRYKIFIIDEAHMVTSAGFNALLKIVEEPPEHIKFIFATTEPDKVIGTIRSRTHHYPFRLVPPEPLLALLERLCAEEGVRVAPGVLSLVIRAGARPNDAS
;
A
#
# COMPACT_ATOMS: atom_id res chain seq x y z
N VAL A 1 9.22 1.55 -15.07
CA VAL A 1 8.42 1.11 -13.91
C VAL A 1 9.18 0.02 -13.19
N ASN A 2 9.44 0.22 -11.91
CA ASN A 2 10.17 -0.75 -11.09
C ASN A 2 9.32 -2.00 -10.83
N HIS A 3 9.96 -3.13 -10.48
CA HIS A 3 9.27 -4.39 -10.20
C HIS A 3 8.90 -4.53 -8.73
N ALA A 4 9.58 -3.84 -7.81
CA ALA A 4 9.32 -3.91 -6.38
C ALA A 4 9.50 -2.54 -5.70
N TYR A 5 8.57 -2.23 -4.80
CA TYR A 5 8.50 -1.00 -4.02
C TYR A 5 8.41 -1.33 -2.54
N LEU A 6 9.05 -0.53 -1.69
CA LEU A 6 8.94 -0.63 -0.25
C LEU A 6 8.46 0.72 0.32
N PHE A 7 7.26 0.72 0.86
CA PHE A 7 6.67 1.87 1.56
C PHE A 7 6.85 1.67 3.07
N SER A 8 7.61 2.54 3.70
CA SER A 8 7.84 2.49 5.15
C SER A 8 7.33 3.76 5.83
N GLY A 9 7.02 3.66 7.10
CA GLY A 9 6.62 4.81 7.91
C GLY A 9 5.58 4.47 8.97
N PRO A 10 5.23 5.42 9.82
CA PRO A 10 4.29 5.23 10.93
C PRO A 10 2.93 4.71 10.48
N ARG A 11 2.13 4.19 11.42
CA ARG A 11 0.72 3.87 11.16
C ARG A 11 -0.06 5.13 10.76
N GLY A 12 -1.07 4.96 9.92
CA GLY A 12 -1.97 6.05 9.52
C GLY A 12 -1.37 7.08 8.54
N CYS A 13 -0.13 6.93 8.07
CA CYS A 13 0.47 7.85 7.10
C CYS A 13 0.11 7.56 5.63
N GLY A 14 -0.79 6.62 5.37
CA GLY A 14 -1.34 6.37 4.02
C GLY A 14 -0.57 5.36 3.17
N LYS A 15 0.32 4.52 3.73
CA LYS A 15 1.11 3.54 2.97
C LYS A 15 0.26 2.59 2.12
N THR A 16 -0.71 1.90 2.74
CA THR A 16 -1.59 0.95 2.06
C THR A 16 -2.47 1.64 1.03
N THR A 17 -2.99 2.83 1.36
CA THR A 17 -3.75 3.65 0.41
C THR A 17 -2.90 4.04 -0.79
N SER A 18 -1.66 4.47 -0.58
CA SER A 18 -0.73 4.82 -1.67
C SER A 18 -0.34 3.60 -2.51
N ALA A 19 -0.23 2.41 -1.89
CA ALA A 19 -0.03 1.16 -2.62
C ALA A 19 -1.18 0.86 -3.60
N ARG A 20 -2.42 1.03 -3.16
CA ARG A 20 -3.62 0.88 -4.02
C ARG A 20 -3.67 1.93 -5.11
N ILE A 21 -3.30 3.19 -4.80
CA ILE A 21 -3.21 4.26 -5.80
C ILE A 21 -2.13 3.93 -6.84
N LEU A 22 -0.96 3.46 -6.42
CA LEU A 22 0.09 3.05 -7.33
C LEU A 22 -0.36 1.89 -8.22
N ALA A 23 -1.02 0.88 -7.68
CA ALA A 23 -1.60 -0.22 -8.44
C ALA A 23 -2.60 0.29 -9.50
N ARG A 24 -3.46 1.24 -9.12
CA ARG A 24 -4.38 1.92 -10.04
C ARG A 24 -3.66 2.68 -11.17
N CYS A 25 -2.58 3.39 -10.84
CA CYS A 25 -1.76 4.09 -11.83
C CYS A 25 -1.08 3.13 -12.81
N LEU A 26 -0.60 1.98 -12.32
CA LEU A 26 0.07 0.96 -13.12
C LEU A 26 -0.90 0.24 -14.06
N ASN A 27 -2.10 -0.08 -13.59
CA ASN A 27 -3.10 -0.89 -14.30
C ASN A 27 -4.17 -0.07 -15.03
N CYS A 28 -4.14 1.26 -14.96
CA CYS A 28 -5.02 2.10 -15.74
C CYS A 28 -4.91 1.75 -17.24
N ALA A 29 -6.03 1.66 -17.93
CA ALA A 29 -6.06 1.36 -19.38
C ALA A 29 -5.22 2.37 -20.19
N GLN A 30 -5.12 3.62 -19.74
CA GLN A 30 -4.30 4.68 -20.36
C GLN A 30 -2.88 4.74 -19.78
N GLY A 31 -2.51 3.80 -18.89
CA GLY A 31 -1.25 3.83 -18.16
C GLY A 31 -0.15 2.95 -18.74
N PRO A 32 0.95 2.79 -18.00
CA PRO A 32 1.21 3.39 -16.66
C PRO A 32 1.20 4.92 -16.67
N THR A 33 0.49 5.53 -15.73
CA THR A 33 0.33 6.99 -15.67
C THR A 33 0.22 7.49 -14.22
N PRO A 34 0.79 8.66 -13.88
CA PRO A 34 0.57 9.27 -12.58
C PRO A 34 -0.86 9.83 -12.39
N THR A 35 -1.62 9.95 -13.49
CA THR A 35 -2.99 10.48 -13.50
C THR A 35 -3.95 9.44 -14.07
N PRO A 36 -4.39 8.45 -13.26
CA PRO A 36 -5.28 7.41 -13.73
C PRO A 36 -6.63 8.00 -14.18
N CYS A 37 -7.21 7.45 -15.27
CA CYS A 37 -8.38 8.02 -15.92
C CYS A 37 -9.66 8.03 -15.05
N GLY A 38 -9.75 7.20 -14.03
CA GLY A 38 -10.91 7.12 -13.13
C GLY A 38 -12.13 6.39 -13.70
N GLN A 39 -12.12 5.99 -14.97
CA GLN A 39 -13.30 5.47 -15.68
C GLN A 39 -13.14 4.03 -16.17
N CYS A 40 -11.91 3.55 -16.40
CA CYS A 40 -11.71 2.16 -16.81
C CYS A 40 -11.95 1.20 -15.63
N ASP A 41 -12.21 -0.05 -15.94
CA ASP A 41 -12.54 -1.08 -14.94
C ASP A 41 -11.53 -1.13 -13.78
N SER A 42 -10.25 -1.16 -14.07
CA SER A 42 -9.19 -1.12 -13.04
C SER A 42 -9.27 0.13 -12.17
N CYS A 43 -9.53 1.29 -12.76
CA CYS A 43 -9.66 2.54 -12.02
C CYS A 43 -10.90 2.57 -11.13
N VAL A 44 -12.00 2.00 -11.57
CA VAL A 44 -13.25 1.92 -10.80
C VAL A 44 -13.10 0.90 -9.67
N GLU A 45 -12.60 -0.30 -9.98
CA GLU A 45 -12.42 -1.38 -9.01
C GLU A 45 -11.42 -1.03 -7.90
N LEU A 46 -10.32 -0.36 -8.25
CA LEU A 46 -9.28 0.09 -7.30
C LEU A 46 -9.55 1.48 -6.73
N GLY A 47 -10.68 2.08 -7.09
CA GLY A 47 -11.12 3.36 -6.55
C GLY A 47 -11.58 3.27 -5.09
N ARG A 48 -11.87 4.42 -4.50
CA ARG A 48 -12.39 4.48 -3.12
C ARG A 48 -13.75 3.77 -3.05
N GLY A 49 -13.85 2.75 -2.21
CA GLY A 49 -15.07 1.94 -2.07
C GLY A 49 -15.28 0.94 -3.20
N GLY A 50 -14.34 0.79 -4.11
CA GLY A 50 -14.40 -0.24 -5.15
C GLY A 50 -14.17 -1.66 -4.57
N PRO A 51 -14.64 -2.70 -5.30
CA PRO A 51 -14.58 -4.09 -4.83
C PRO A 51 -13.16 -4.70 -4.85
N GLY A 52 -12.18 -4.00 -5.41
CA GLY A 52 -10.85 -4.54 -5.70
C GLY A 52 -10.76 -5.20 -7.08
N SER A 53 -9.54 -5.45 -7.54
CA SER A 53 -9.26 -6.09 -8.84
C SER A 53 -8.73 -7.51 -8.63
N LEU A 54 -9.06 -8.43 -9.54
CA LEU A 54 -8.52 -9.79 -9.55
C LEU A 54 -7.01 -9.84 -9.77
N ASP A 55 -6.48 -8.81 -10.42
CA ASP A 55 -5.05 -8.68 -10.73
C ASP A 55 -4.27 -7.90 -9.67
N VAL A 56 -4.95 -7.38 -8.63
CA VAL A 56 -4.32 -6.70 -7.49
C VAL A 56 -4.66 -7.45 -6.21
N ILE A 57 -3.70 -8.22 -5.71
CA ILE A 57 -3.86 -9.10 -4.57
C ILE A 57 -3.25 -8.44 -3.35
N GLU A 58 -4.06 -8.10 -2.39
CA GLU A 58 -3.63 -7.52 -1.11
C GLU A 58 -3.57 -8.61 -0.04
N ILE A 59 -2.45 -8.70 0.64
CA ILE A 59 -2.15 -9.69 1.69
C ILE A 59 -1.72 -8.93 2.93
N ASP A 60 -2.43 -9.15 4.03
CA ASP A 60 -2.00 -8.74 5.35
C ASP A 60 -1.06 -9.80 5.94
N ALA A 61 0.22 -9.48 6.03
CA ALA A 61 1.22 -10.42 6.55
C ALA A 61 1.10 -10.67 8.06
N ALA A 62 0.35 -9.87 8.79
CA ALA A 62 0.05 -10.16 10.20
C ALA A 62 -0.83 -11.41 10.34
N SER A 63 -1.71 -11.67 9.37
CA SER A 63 -2.58 -12.85 9.33
C SER A 63 -2.05 -13.95 8.41
N HIS A 64 -1.32 -13.59 7.36
CA HIS A 64 -0.88 -14.46 6.26
C HIS A 64 0.62 -14.27 5.94
N GLY A 65 1.48 -14.34 6.96
CA GLY A 65 2.93 -14.12 6.83
C GLY A 65 3.76 -15.41 6.84
N GLY A 66 3.11 -16.56 6.80
CA GLY A 66 3.77 -17.87 6.88
C GLY A 66 4.43 -18.33 5.57
N VAL A 67 5.17 -19.42 5.65
CA VAL A 67 5.84 -20.01 4.49
C VAL A 67 4.85 -20.55 3.46
N ASP A 68 3.72 -21.08 3.90
CA ASP A 68 2.71 -21.64 3.00
C ASP A 68 1.98 -20.52 2.25
N ASP A 69 1.66 -19.41 2.92
CA ASP A 69 1.11 -18.20 2.29
C ASP A 69 2.07 -17.66 1.21
N ALA A 70 3.37 -17.65 1.51
CA ALA A 70 4.40 -17.22 0.57
C ALA A 70 4.53 -18.16 -0.65
N ARG A 71 4.36 -19.47 -0.44
CA ARG A 71 4.33 -20.45 -1.54
C ARG A 71 3.12 -20.28 -2.42
N ASP A 72 1.94 -20.10 -1.85
CA ASP A 72 0.69 -19.82 -2.58
C ASP A 72 0.82 -18.54 -3.41
N LEU A 73 1.38 -17.48 -2.83
CA LEU A 73 1.65 -16.23 -3.54
C LEU A 73 2.58 -16.47 -4.73
N ARG A 74 3.66 -17.23 -4.53
CA ARG A 74 4.61 -17.58 -5.59
C ARG A 74 3.94 -18.37 -6.73
N GLU A 75 3.07 -19.33 -6.40
CA GLU A 75 2.31 -20.07 -7.42
C GLU A 75 1.38 -19.15 -8.20
N ARG A 76 0.64 -18.30 -7.53
CA ARG A 76 -0.23 -17.30 -8.19
C ARG A 76 0.54 -16.35 -9.09
N ALA A 77 1.78 -16.03 -8.74
CA ALA A 77 2.63 -15.14 -9.53
C ALA A 77 3.14 -15.77 -10.84
N THR A 78 3.07 -17.10 -10.99
CA THR A 78 3.43 -17.76 -12.27
C THR A 78 2.37 -17.54 -13.36
N PHE A 79 1.13 -17.24 -12.98
CA PHE A 79 0.04 -17.01 -13.92
C PHE A 79 0.00 -15.56 -14.37
N ALA A 80 -0.27 -15.35 -15.65
CA ALA A 80 -0.48 -14.03 -16.22
C ALA A 80 -1.67 -13.30 -15.56
N PRO A 81 -1.72 -11.96 -15.64
CA PRO A 81 -2.91 -11.20 -15.24
C PRO A 81 -4.14 -11.67 -16.00
N VAL A 82 -5.30 -11.61 -15.35
CA VAL A 82 -6.58 -12.00 -15.96
C VAL A 82 -7.03 -10.96 -16.99
N ARG A 83 -6.84 -9.69 -16.68
CA ARG A 83 -7.31 -8.56 -17.49
C ARG A 83 -6.31 -7.42 -17.58
N ASP A 84 -5.71 -7.06 -16.45
CA ASP A 84 -4.90 -5.86 -16.31
C ASP A 84 -3.49 -6.04 -16.88
N ARG A 85 -2.73 -4.96 -16.99
CA ARG A 85 -1.35 -5.01 -17.51
C ARG A 85 -0.40 -5.75 -16.57
N TYR A 86 -0.54 -5.53 -15.27
CA TYR A 86 0.29 -6.14 -14.24
C TYR A 86 -0.54 -6.89 -13.22
N LYS A 87 0.00 -7.99 -12.75
CA LYS A 87 -0.43 -8.66 -11.55
C LYS A 87 0.37 -8.08 -10.38
N ILE A 88 -0.32 -7.43 -9.45
CA ILE A 88 0.29 -6.64 -8.39
C ILE A 88 0.00 -7.30 -7.05
N PHE A 89 1.05 -7.56 -6.29
CA PHE A 89 0.95 -8.06 -4.91
C PHE A 89 1.26 -6.93 -3.95
N ILE A 90 0.29 -6.54 -3.14
CA ILE A 90 0.45 -5.60 -2.03
C ILE A 90 0.58 -6.42 -0.76
N ILE A 91 1.74 -6.37 -0.12
CA ILE A 91 2.02 -7.07 1.13
C ILE A 91 2.07 -6.03 2.24
N ASP A 92 0.97 -5.94 2.98
CA ASP A 92 0.87 -5.03 4.12
C ASP A 92 1.46 -5.66 5.38
N GLU A 93 1.95 -4.83 6.28
CA GLU A 93 2.71 -5.23 7.48
C GLU A 93 3.84 -6.23 7.13
N ALA A 94 4.58 -5.95 6.07
CA ALA A 94 5.58 -6.86 5.49
C ALA A 94 6.66 -7.34 6.49
N HIS A 95 6.90 -6.60 7.58
CA HIS A 95 7.79 -7.03 8.66
C HIS A 95 7.27 -8.26 9.43
N MET A 96 5.99 -8.61 9.29
CA MET A 96 5.38 -9.79 9.89
C MET A 96 5.58 -11.07 9.07
N VAL A 97 6.07 -10.96 7.84
CA VAL A 97 6.45 -12.14 7.05
C VAL A 97 7.59 -12.87 7.73
N THR A 98 7.43 -14.17 7.95
CA THR A 98 8.47 -14.99 8.57
C THR A 98 9.72 -15.08 7.70
N SER A 99 10.88 -15.37 8.29
CA SER A 99 12.11 -15.56 7.52
C SER A 99 11.99 -16.67 6.48
N ALA A 100 11.27 -17.75 6.79
CA ALA A 100 10.98 -18.83 5.84
C ALA A 100 10.05 -18.37 4.72
N GLY A 101 9.05 -17.51 5.03
CA GLY A 101 8.17 -16.87 4.06
C GLY A 101 8.94 -15.96 3.11
N PHE A 102 9.79 -15.08 3.62
CA PHE A 102 10.66 -14.25 2.78
C PHE A 102 11.57 -15.07 1.88
N ASN A 103 12.19 -16.13 2.41
CA ASN A 103 13.03 -17.02 1.60
C ASN A 103 12.24 -17.69 0.45
N ALA A 104 10.98 -18.04 0.68
CA ALA A 104 10.12 -18.58 -0.39
C ALA A 104 9.79 -17.55 -1.47
N LEU A 105 9.76 -16.25 -1.14
CA LEU A 105 9.50 -15.16 -2.07
C LEU A 105 10.76 -14.64 -2.78
N LEU A 106 11.95 -14.88 -2.23
CA LEU A 106 13.20 -14.30 -2.74
C LEU A 106 13.37 -14.48 -4.23
N LYS A 107 13.21 -15.70 -4.73
CA LYS A 107 13.43 -16.00 -6.15
C LYS A 107 12.56 -15.17 -7.08
N ILE A 108 11.29 -14.97 -6.73
CA ILE A 108 10.36 -14.21 -7.58
C ILE A 108 10.50 -12.69 -7.40
N VAL A 109 11.03 -12.24 -6.27
CA VAL A 109 11.37 -10.81 -6.06
C VAL A 109 12.71 -10.47 -6.73
N GLU A 110 13.65 -11.41 -6.80
CA GLU A 110 14.95 -11.23 -7.46
C GLU A 110 14.84 -11.22 -8.97
N GLU A 111 14.09 -12.16 -9.52
CA GLU A 111 13.88 -12.36 -10.96
C GLU A 111 12.37 -12.43 -11.27
N PRO A 112 11.65 -11.31 -11.11
CA PRO A 112 10.22 -11.32 -11.33
C PRO A 112 9.90 -11.44 -12.83
N PRO A 113 8.84 -12.18 -13.21
CA PRO A 113 8.26 -12.05 -14.53
C PRO A 113 7.86 -10.59 -14.82
N GLU A 114 7.91 -10.18 -16.07
CA GLU A 114 7.64 -8.78 -16.46
C GLU A 114 6.27 -8.26 -16.01
N HIS A 115 5.28 -9.15 -15.96
CA HIS A 115 3.92 -8.83 -15.56
C HIS A 115 3.69 -8.73 -14.05
N ILE A 116 4.70 -9.06 -13.22
CA ILE A 116 4.59 -9.04 -11.76
C ILE A 116 5.15 -7.75 -11.19
N LYS A 117 4.43 -7.19 -10.21
CA LYS A 117 4.88 -6.06 -9.39
C LYS A 117 4.62 -6.36 -7.92
N PHE A 118 5.57 -5.98 -7.06
CA PHE A 118 5.44 -6.08 -5.62
C PHE A 118 5.40 -4.71 -4.97
N ILE A 119 4.51 -4.52 -4.00
CA ILE A 119 4.46 -3.33 -3.15
C ILE A 119 4.43 -3.81 -1.70
N PHE A 120 5.54 -3.63 -1.01
CA PHE A 120 5.66 -3.94 0.42
C PHE A 120 5.33 -2.69 1.23
N ALA A 121 4.47 -2.81 2.23
CA ALA A 121 4.20 -1.75 3.19
C ALA A 121 4.58 -2.21 4.59
N THR A 122 5.28 -1.37 5.35
CA THR A 122 5.76 -1.72 6.68
C THR A 122 5.89 -0.50 7.60
N THR A 123 5.65 -0.71 8.88
CA THR A 123 6.00 0.25 9.94
C THR A 123 7.43 0.08 10.43
N GLU A 124 8.05 -1.07 10.15
CA GLU A 124 9.36 -1.46 10.68
C GLU A 124 10.29 -1.95 9.54
N PRO A 125 10.84 -1.02 8.74
CA PRO A 125 11.64 -1.38 7.56
C PRO A 125 12.89 -2.21 7.91
N ASP A 126 13.44 -2.05 9.11
CA ASP A 126 14.63 -2.78 9.54
C ASP A 126 14.37 -4.26 9.81
N LYS A 127 13.12 -4.65 10.06
CA LYS A 127 12.71 -6.05 10.21
C LYS A 127 12.47 -6.75 8.87
N VAL A 128 12.34 -6.00 7.77
CA VAL A 128 12.30 -6.60 6.43
C VAL A 128 13.72 -7.04 6.06
N ILE A 129 13.87 -8.29 5.62
CA ILE A 129 15.21 -8.85 5.35
C ILE A 129 15.96 -8.01 4.30
N GLY A 130 17.27 -7.86 4.50
CA GLY A 130 18.13 -7.01 3.67
C GLY A 130 18.13 -7.36 2.18
N THR A 131 17.98 -8.64 1.84
CA THR A 131 17.88 -9.14 0.47
C THR A 131 16.63 -8.64 -0.27
N ILE A 132 15.51 -8.48 0.42
CA ILE A 132 14.29 -7.85 -0.14
C ILE A 132 14.50 -6.35 -0.24
N ARG A 133 14.99 -5.70 0.84
CA ARG A 133 15.21 -4.25 0.84
C ARG A 133 16.12 -3.78 -0.29
N SER A 134 17.20 -4.51 -0.57
CA SER A 134 18.18 -4.16 -1.61
C SER A 134 17.60 -4.23 -3.03
N ARG A 135 16.49 -4.94 -3.24
CA ARG A 135 15.82 -5.11 -4.53
C ARG A 135 14.56 -4.28 -4.68
N THR A 136 14.21 -3.51 -3.65
CA THR A 136 13.04 -2.65 -3.65
C THR A 136 13.44 -1.18 -3.77
N HIS A 137 12.62 -0.39 -4.43
CA HIS A 137 12.70 1.07 -4.35
C HIS A 137 12.00 1.52 -3.08
N HIS A 138 12.77 2.10 -2.15
CA HIS A 138 12.30 2.49 -0.85
C HIS A 138 11.76 3.92 -0.84
N TYR A 139 10.53 4.07 -0.38
CA TYR A 139 9.82 5.34 -0.21
C TYR A 139 9.40 5.51 1.25
N PRO A 140 10.11 6.32 2.03
CA PRO A 140 9.74 6.59 3.42
C PRO A 140 8.58 7.58 3.48
N PHE A 141 7.51 7.17 4.15
CA PHE A 141 6.36 8.01 4.47
C PHE A 141 6.57 8.68 5.83
N ARG A 142 6.13 9.89 5.95
CA ARG A 142 6.17 10.66 7.19
C ARG A 142 4.76 11.00 7.63
N LEU A 143 4.59 11.29 8.91
CA LEU A 143 3.34 11.86 9.42
C LEU A 143 3.07 13.18 8.69
N VAL A 144 1.81 13.40 8.36
CA VAL A 144 1.36 14.67 7.77
C VAL A 144 1.52 15.76 8.82
N PRO A 145 2.17 16.91 8.52
CA PRO A 145 2.25 18.02 9.43
C PRO A 145 0.87 18.52 9.85
N PRO A 146 0.74 19.17 11.03
CA PRO A 146 -0.55 19.64 11.54
C PRO A 146 -1.28 20.61 10.61
N GLU A 147 -0.56 21.51 9.92
CA GLU A 147 -1.15 22.52 9.04
C GLU A 147 -1.91 21.96 7.85
N PRO A 148 -1.33 21.09 6.99
CA PRO A 148 -2.06 20.44 5.91
C PRO A 148 -3.23 19.57 6.41
N LEU A 149 -3.08 18.97 7.60
CA LEU A 149 -4.14 18.16 8.20
C LEU A 149 -5.31 19.04 8.66
N LEU A 150 -5.02 20.22 9.23
CA LEU A 150 -6.04 21.21 9.60
C LEU A 150 -6.82 21.66 8.37
N ALA A 151 -6.14 22.07 7.30
CA ALA A 151 -6.76 22.48 6.05
C ALA A 151 -7.65 21.37 5.44
N LEU A 152 -7.22 20.12 5.52
CA LEU A 152 -8.02 18.98 5.09
C LEU A 152 -9.30 18.83 5.91
N LEU A 153 -9.20 18.90 7.24
CA LEU A 153 -10.34 18.77 8.15
C LEU A 153 -11.33 19.93 7.97
N GLU A 154 -10.85 21.15 7.80
CA GLU A 154 -11.70 22.32 7.51
C GLU A 154 -12.50 22.14 6.22
N ARG A 155 -11.83 21.66 5.15
CA ARG A 155 -12.49 21.34 3.89
C ARG A 155 -13.55 20.25 4.06
N LEU A 156 -13.23 19.16 4.72
CA LEU A 156 -14.18 18.06 4.96
C LEU A 156 -15.39 18.52 5.77
N CYS A 157 -15.17 19.33 6.82
CA CYS A 157 -16.27 19.90 7.60
C CYS A 157 -17.19 20.78 6.73
N ALA A 158 -16.60 21.57 5.85
CA ALA A 158 -17.37 22.42 4.92
C ALA A 158 -18.18 21.59 3.92
N GLU A 159 -17.58 20.54 3.33
CA GLU A 159 -18.22 19.62 2.39
C GLU A 159 -19.39 18.86 3.04
N GLU A 160 -19.24 18.45 4.30
CA GLU A 160 -20.26 17.73 5.08
C GLU A 160 -21.24 18.64 5.83
N GLY A 161 -21.10 19.96 5.72
CA GLY A 161 -21.96 20.95 6.40
C GLY A 161 -21.79 20.97 7.93
N VAL A 162 -20.69 20.46 8.44
CA VAL A 162 -20.40 20.41 9.89
C VAL A 162 -19.84 21.74 10.35
N ARG A 163 -20.51 22.36 11.33
CA ARG A 163 -20.01 23.57 12.01
C ARG A 163 -19.12 23.19 13.19
N VAL A 164 -17.91 23.71 13.21
CA VAL A 164 -16.91 23.41 14.24
C VAL A 164 -16.53 24.71 14.96
N ALA A 165 -16.52 24.68 16.28
CA ALA A 165 -16.08 25.83 17.07
C ALA A 165 -14.57 26.09 16.92
N PRO A 166 -14.10 27.33 17.05
CA PRO A 166 -12.68 27.67 16.97
C PRO A 166 -11.83 26.80 17.91
N GLY A 167 -10.74 26.27 17.40
CA GLY A 167 -9.77 25.44 18.15
C GLY A 167 -10.11 23.96 18.28
N VAL A 168 -11.33 23.51 17.96
CA VAL A 168 -11.73 22.10 18.07
C VAL A 168 -10.93 21.23 17.13
N LEU A 169 -10.73 21.62 15.87
CA LEU A 169 -9.97 20.84 14.90
C LEU A 169 -8.51 20.67 15.33
N SER A 170 -7.91 21.68 15.94
CA SER A 170 -6.55 21.58 16.48
C SER A 170 -6.47 20.57 17.64
N LEU A 171 -7.51 20.46 18.47
CA LEU A 171 -7.59 19.45 19.52
C LEU A 171 -7.76 18.05 18.94
N VAL A 172 -8.59 17.90 17.91
CA VAL A 172 -8.78 16.62 17.18
C VAL A 172 -7.45 16.15 16.58
N ILE A 173 -6.70 17.04 15.93
CA ILE A 173 -5.38 16.72 15.36
C ILE A 173 -4.42 16.25 16.46
N ARG A 174 -4.36 16.96 17.60
CA ARG A 174 -3.49 16.58 18.72
C ARG A 174 -3.88 15.22 19.31
N ALA A 175 -5.16 14.93 19.40
CA ALA A 175 -5.65 13.64 19.89
C ALA A 175 -5.34 12.49 18.92
N GLY A 176 -5.51 12.73 17.61
CA GLY A 176 -5.21 11.74 16.57
C GLY A 176 -3.72 11.53 16.28
N ALA A 177 -2.89 12.53 16.58
CA ALA A 177 -1.42 12.45 16.41
C ALA A 177 -0.69 11.74 17.57
N ARG A 178 -1.38 11.43 18.65
CA ARG A 178 -0.80 10.56 19.70
C ARG A 178 -0.72 9.14 19.13
N PRO A 179 0.48 8.53 19.02
CA PRO A 179 0.55 7.08 18.92
C PRO A 179 -0.23 6.55 20.12
N ASN A 180 -1.08 5.55 19.89
CA ASN A 180 -1.66 4.80 21.00
C ASN A 180 -0.51 4.16 21.77
N ASP A 181 0.05 4.86 22.76
CA ASP A 181 0.78 4.29 23.87
C ASP A 181 -0.25 3.62 24.77
N ALA A 182 -0.71 2.48 24.34
CA ALA A 182 -1.53 1.60 25.13
C ALA A 182 -0.92 0.20 25.02
N SER A 183 -0.05 -0.05 26.06
CA SER A 183 0.44 -1.32 26.61
C SER A 183 1.14 -2.28 25.68
#